data_60484cf831133984a474df7b7ed4ee85
#
_entry.id   60484cf831133984a474df7b7ed4ee85
#
_cell.length_a   1.000
_cell.length_b   1.000
_cell.length_c   1.000
_cell.angle_alpha   90.00
_cell.angle_beta   90.00
_cell.angle_gamma   90.00
#
_symmetry.space_group_name_H-M   'P 1'
#
loop_
_entity.id
_entity.type
_entity.pdbx_description
1 polymer ?
#
loop_
_entity_poly.entity_id
_entity_poly.type
_entity_poly.pdbx_seq_one_letter_code
_entity_poly.pdbx_strand_id
1 'polypeptide(L)'
;NKMHVEEVYVDGGNCDRKDIPSLLNVPKGKLFLTSCALNNDVLVEADGHMRGDSTEVALMELAMDAGVHPESYPRLSEIAFDSERKLMTTFHEWNGKIISITKGAPDILLQRCVQIDLTDLQGRVNELASKGYRVLGFAYKYWDTLPDHPTTEIHEQNMHFMGLAAMIDPPREEVTEAVARCLSAGIVPVMITGDHPLTARHIATRIGIIQKESDLLMTGAELQSTEPEALIQKVEQVKVYARVSPEQKLQIVKALQHKGHYVAMTGDGVNDAPSLKRANIGVAMGITGTDVSKEAAHMILLDDNFSTIVRAVQEGRRIYDNILKFIKYLMTTNSGELWTLLLGPLLGLPVALLPIHILWINLVSDGLPAISLSFEKAEPNIMSRPPRPPRENVFANGRGWHMI
;
A
#
# COMPACT_ATOMS: atom_id res chain seq x y z
N ASN A 1 2.66 -11.88 0.48
CA ASN A 1 1.86 -11.96 1.68
C ASN A 1 0.58 -12.69 1.35
N LYS A 2 0.14 -13.56 2.22
CA LYS A 2 -1.02 -14.38 2.04
C LYS A 2 -2.03 -14.03 3.13
N MET A 3 -3.22 -13.59 2.74
CA MET A 3 -4.30 -13.36 3.69
C MET A 3 -4.72 -14.70 4.32
N HIS A 4 -5.04 -14.70 5.62
CA HIS A 4 -5.56 -15.86 6.32
C HIS A 4 -6.50 -15.46 7.45
N VAL A 5 -7.40 -16.39 7.82
CA VAL A 5 -8.33 -16.19 8.92
C VAL A 5 -7.62 -16.45 10.24
N GLU A 6 -7.67 -15.49 11.16
CA GLU A 6 -7.07 -15.60 12.51
C GLU A 6 -8.09 -15.91 13.59
N GLU A 7 -9.28 -15.31 13.50
CA GLU A 7 -10.32 -15.43 14.51
C GLU A 7 -11.68 -15.51 13.82
N VAL A 8 -12.58 -16.30 14.36
CA VAL A 8 -13.99 -16.34 13.95
C VAL A 8 -14.92 -16.14 15.15
N TYR A 9 -16.06 -15.50 14.91
CA TYR A 9 -17.12 -15.36 15.88
C TYR A 9 -18.35 -16.13 15.41
N VAL A 10 -18.70 -17.19 16.11
CA VAL A 10 -19.82 -18.08 15.75
C VAL A 10 -20.57 -18.47 17.03
N ASP A 11 -21.92 -18.47 16.97
CA ASP A 11 -22.79 -18.89 18.07
C ASP A 11 -22.54 -18.18 19.41
N GLY A 12 -22.20 -16.89 19.35
CA GLY A 12 -21.95 -16.06 20.54
C GLY A 12 -20.53 -16.20 21.13
N GLY A 13 -19.63 -16.98 20.54
CA GLY A 13 -18.29 -17.19 20.99
C GLY A 13 -17.20 -16.83 19.96
N ASN A 14 -16.07 -16.34 20.46
CA ASN A 14 -14.86 -16.18 19.65
C ASN A 14 -14.10 -17.49 19.62
N CYS A 15 -13.50 -17.82 18.48
CA CYS A 15 -12.68 -18.99 18.29
C CYS A 15 -11.42 -18.58 17.54
N ASP A 16 -10.26 -18.81 18.15
CA ASP A 16 -8.97 -18.55 17.55
C ASP A 16 -8.64 -19.62 16.50
N ARG A 17 -7.77 -19.31 15.54
CA ARG A 17 -7.40 -20.17 14.42
C ARG A 17 -7.10 -21.62 14.81
N LYS A 18 -6.44 -21.86 15.94
CA LYS A 18 -6.07 -23.20 16.41
C LYS A 18 -7.28 -24.07 16.78
N ASP A 19 -8.36 -23.44 17.24
CA ASP A 19 -9.55 -24.10 17.74
C ASP A 19 -10.69 -24.18 16.71
N ILE A 20 -10.57 -23.48 15.58
CA ILE A 20 -11.59 -23.45 14.51
C ILE A 20 -12.00 -24.83 14.03
N PRO A 21 -11.11 -25.84 13.87
CA PRO A 21 -11.53 -27.19 13.46
C PRO A 21 -12.55 -27.83 14.42
N SER A 22 -12.55 -27.45 15.68
CA SER A 22 -13.52 -27.95 16.67
C SER A 22 -14.97 -27.49 16.38
N LEU A 23 -15.14 -26.43 15.63
CA LEU A 23 -16.44 -25.91 15.22
C LEU A 23 -17.23 -26.89 14.34
N LEU A 24 -16.58 -27.85 13.67
CA LEU A 24 -17.27 -28.92 12.94
C LEU A 24 -18.18 -29.78 13.83
N ASN A 25 -17.89 -29.85 15.13
CA ASN A 25 -18.70 -30.62 16.10
C ASN A 25 -19.97 -29.87 16.54
N VAL A 26 -20.11 -28.59 16.16
CA VAL A 26 -21.26 -27.75 16.50
C VAL A 26 -22.04 -27.47 15.21
N PRO A 27 -23.39 -27.69 15.18
CA PRO A 27 -24.17 -27.52 13.93
C PRO A 27 -24.01 -26.16 13.26
N LYS A 28 -24.03 -25.06 14.02
CA LYS A 28 -23.81 -23.70 13.49
C LYS A 28 -22.37 -23.48 13.01
N GLY A 29 -21.38 -24.04 13.73
CA GLY A 29 -19.97 -23.98 13.35
C GLY A 29 -19.73 -24.74 12.04
N LYS A 30 -20.30 -25.95 11.91
CA LYS A 30 -20.24 -26.71 10.66
C LYS A 30 -20.84 -25.95 9.49
N LEU A 31 -22.01 -25.33 9.68
CA LEU A 31 -22.66 -24.52 8.65
C LEU A 31 -21.77 -23.32 8.27
N PHE A 32 -21.18 -22.63 9.25
CA PHE A 32 -20.28 -21.50 9.02
C PHE A 32 -19.06 -21.91 8.19
N LEU A 33 -18.35 -22.96 8.58
CA LEU A 33 -17.17 -23.44 7.87
C LEU A 33 -17.51 -23.91 6.45
N THR A 34 -18.65 -24.62 6.30
CA THR A 34 -19.13 -25.00 4.97
C THR A 34 -19.47 -23.76 4.13
N SER A 35 -20.04 -22.73 4.71
CA SER A 35 -20.34 -21.48 4.02
C SER A 35 -19.08 -20.75 3.54
N CYS A 36 -17.99 -20.82 4.30
CA CYS A 36 -16.69 -20.29 3.87
C CYS A 36 -16.17 -20.97 2.59
N ALA A 37 -16.42 -22.29 2.46
CA ALA A 37 -16.04 -23.04 1.27
C ALA A 37 -16.99 -22.84 0.07
N LEU A 38 -18.27 -22.61 0.31
CA LEU A 38 -19.28 -22.61 -0.75
C LEU A 38 -19.53 -21.23 -1.38
N ASN A 39 -19.40 -20.18 -0.58
CA ASN A 39 -19.65 -18.81 -1.05
C ASN A 39 -18.34 -18.12 -1.45
N ASN A 40 -17.78 -18.52 -2.59
CA ASN A 40 -16.58 -17.92 -3.19
C ASN A 40 -16.46 -18.33 -4.66
N ASP A 41 -15.57 -17.68 -5.40
CA ASP A 41 -15.27 -17.94 -6.82
C ASP A 41 -13.83 -18.49 -6.99
N VAL A 42 -13.33 -19.20 -5.97
CA VAL A 42 -11.99 -19.79 -5.99
C VAL A 42 -11.96 -21.02 -6.90
N LEU A 43 -10.99 -21.05 -7.79
CA LEU A 43 -10.68 -22.22 -8.63
C LEU A 43 -9.56 -23.01 -7.95
N VAL A 44 -9.81 -24.29 -7.69
CA VAL A 44 -8.80 -25.23 -7.19
C VAL A 44 -8.21 -25.97 -8.39
N GLU A 45 -6.92 -25.78 -8.66
CA GLU A 45 -6.20 -26.46 -9.75
C GLU A 45 -5.87 -27.90 -9.36
N ALA A 46 -5.54 -28.76 -10.35
CA ALA A 46 -5.27 -30.18 -10.14
C ALA A 46 -4.05 -30.47 -9.23
N ASP A 47 -3.15 -29.50 -9.08
CA ASP A 47 -1.99 -29.56 -8.18
C ASP A 47 -2.33 -29.07 -6.75
N GLY A 48 -3.57 -28.70 -6.48
CA GLY A 48 -4.04 -28.17 -5.21
C GLY A 48 -3.82 -26.64 -5.05
N HIS A 49 -3.30 -25.97 -6.07
CA HIS A 49 -3.14 -24.51 -6.02
C HIS A 49 -4.50 -23.82 -6.15
N MET A 50 -4.74 -22.80 -5.31
CA MET A 50 -5.99 -22.04 -5.31
C MET A 50 -5.78 -20.70 -6.01
N ARG A 51 -6.66 -20.40 -6.97
CA ARG A 51 -6.65 -19.15 -7.73
C ARG A 51 -7.96 -18.40 -7.52
N GLY A 52 -7.89 -17.17 -7.04
CA GLY A 52 -9.05 -16.32 -6.76
C GLY A 52 -8.65 -15.07 -5.97
N ASP A 53 -9.67 -14.34 -5.51
CA ASP A 53 -9.45 -13.23 -4.58
C ASP A 53 -8.81 -13.74 -3.27
N SER A 54 -7.84 -13.00 -2.75
CA SER A 54 -7.06 -13.41 -1.56
C SER A 54 -7.92 -13.65 -0.32
N THR A 55 -9.03 -12.90 -0.19
CA THR A 55 -10.02 -13.05 0.89
C THR A 55 -10.79 -14.36 0.77
N GLU A 56 -11.18 -14.70 -0.45
CA GLU A 56 -11.92 -15.94 -0.73
C GLU A 56 -11.03 -17.17 -0.60
N VAL A 57 -9.79 -17.08 -1.08
CA VAL A 57 -8.78 -18.12 -0.89
C VAL A 57 -8.54 -18.40 0.59
N ALA A 58 -8.43 -17.36 1.44
CA ALA A 58 -8.25 -17.52 2.87
C ALA A 58 -9.43 -18.25 3.55
N LEU A 59 -10.67 -17.97 3.12
CA LEU A 59 -11.87 -18.64 3.62
C LEU A 59 -11.94 -20.10 3.16
N MET A 60 -11.62 -20.36 1.90
CA MET A 60 -11.56 -21.71 1.34
C MET A 60 -10.52 -22.56 2.04
N GLU A 61 -9.30 -22.04 2.24
CA GLU A 61 -8.23 -22.73 2.98
C GLU A 61 -8.66 -23.07 4.40
N LEU A 62 -9.25 -22.10 5.12
CA LEU A 62 -9.77 -22.37 6.46
C LEU A 62 -10.72 -23.55 6.50
N ALA A 63 -11.67 -23.59 5.56
CA ALA A 63 -12.68 -24.65 5.49
C ALA A 63 -12.07 -26.00 5.13
N MET A 64 -11.14 -26.04 4.17
CA MET A 64 -10.45 -27.27 3.77
C MET A 64 -9.53 -27.79 4.89
N ASP A 65 -8.78 -26.90 5.58
CA ASP A 65 -7.96 -27.26 6.74
C ASP A 65 -8.81 -27.87 7.88
N ALA A 66 -10.06 -27.42 8.01
CA ALA A 66 -11.03 -27.98 8.94
C ALA A 66 -11.67 -29.31 8.45
N GLY A 67 -11.44 -29.74 7.20
CA GLY A 67 -11.96 -31.00 6.64
C GLY A 67 -13.31 -30.84 5.93
N VAL A 68 -13.66 -29.65 5.46
CA VAL A 68 -14.87 -29.42 4.64
C VAL A 68 -14.56 -29.75 3.18
N HIS A 69 -15.45 -30.51 2.53
CA HIS A 69 -15.38 -30.90 1.13
C HIS A 69 -16.48 -30.19 0.32
N PRO A 70 -16.18 -29.09 -0.39
CA PRO A 70 -17.19 -28.29 -1.08
C PRO A 70 -17.89 -29.02 -2.23
N GLU A 71 -17.24 -30.03 -2.82
CA GLU A 71 -17.79 -30.83 -3.94
C GLU A 71 -19.11 -31.52 -3.58
N SER A 72 -19.37 -31.72 -2.29
CA SER A 72 -20.62 -32.35 -1.78
C SER A 72 -21.84 -31.44 -1.87
N TYR A 73 -21.66 -30.14 -2.18
CA TYR A 73 -22.70 -29.11 -2.15
C TYR A 73 -22.64 -28.23 -3.40
N PRO A 74 -23.08 -28.71 -4.57
CA PRO A 74 -22.96 -27.94 -5.81
C PRO A 74 -23.73 -26.60 -5.72
N ARG A 75 -23.17 -25.56 -6.34
CA ARG A 75 -23.83 -24.26 -6.47
C ARG A 75 -24.98 -24.38 -7.49
N LEU A 76 -26.18 -24.05 -7.07
CA LEU A 76 -27.39 -24.11 -7.88
C LEU A 76 -27.72 -22.79 -8.59
N SER A 77 -27.45 -21.68 -7.90
CA SER A 77 -27.65 -20.32 -8.40
C SER A 77 -26.83 -19.33 -7.58
N GLU A 78 -26.73 -18.07 -8.03
CA GLU A 78 -26.00 -17.03 -7.32
C GLU A 78 -26.52 -15.62 -7.59
N ILE A 79 -26.22 -14.70 -6.66
CA ILE A 79 -26.21 -13.26 -6.88
C ILE A 79 -24.75 -12.86 -6.70
N ALA A 80 -24.07 -12.56 -7.81
CA ALA A 80 -22.64 -12.26 -7.83
C ALA A 80 -22.28 -11.08 -6.93
N PHE A 81 -21.00 -11.00 -6.51
CA PHE A 81 -20.51 -9.89 -5.72
C PHE A 81 -20.67 -8.56 -6.47
N ASP A 82 -21.13 -7.55 -5.76
CA ASP A 82 -21.24 -6.19 -6.24
C ASP A 82 -20.58 -5.21 -5.27
N SER A 83 -19.73 -4.31 -5.77
CA SER A 83 -18.90 -3.41 -4.96
C SER A 83 -19.69 -2.28 -4.28
N GLU A 84 -20.87 -1.90 -4.79
CA GLU A 84 -21.74 -0.92 -4.15
C GLU A 84 -22.55 -1.58 -3.03
N ARG A 85 -23.07 -2.77 -3.30
CA ARG A 85 -23.85 -3.59 -2.37
C ARG A 85 -22.97 -4.31 -1.34
N LYS A 86 -21.71 -4.63 -1.69
CA LYS A 86 -20.70 -5.32 -0.87
C LYS A 86 -21.14 -6.67 -0.30
N LEU A 87 -22.01 -7.36 -1.00
CA LEU A 87 -22.55 -8.68 -0.66
C LEU A 87 -22.40 -9.62 -1.85
N MET A 88 -22.30 -10.92 -1.55
CA MET A 88 -22.40 -12.04 -2.49
C MET A 88 -23.28 -13.11 -1.90
N THR A 89 -24.18 -13.70 -2.69
CA THR A 89 -25.10 -14.75 -2.25
C THR A 89 -25.02 -15.94 -3.18
N THR A 90 -24.88 -17.15 -2.63
CA THR A 90 -24.90 -18.42 -3.37
C THR A 90 -26.00 -19.34 -2.84
N PHE A 91 -26.59 -20.17 -3.70
CA PHE A 91 -27.69 -21.08 -3.38
C PHE A 91 -27.19 -22.52 -3.51
N HIS A 92 -27.48 -23.34 -2.52
CA HIS A 92 -27.05 -24.73 -2.43
C HIS A 92 -28.17 -25.63 -1.89
N GLU A 93 -28.06 -26.95 -2.11
CA GLU A 93 -28.87 -27.91 -1.40
C GLU A 93 -28.25 -28.24 -0.05
N TRP A 94 -29.06 -28.20 1.01
CA TRP A 94 -28.62 -28.47 2.39
C TRP A 94 -29.70 -29.23 3.14
N ASN A 95 -29.43 -30.50 3.49
CA ASN A 95 -30.37 -31.39 4.23
C ASN A 95 -31.77 -31.44 3.61
N GLY A 96 -31.86 -31.54 2.29
CA GLY A 96 -33.14 -31.65 1.55
C GLY A 96 -33.92 -30.34 1.42
N LYS A 97 -33.31 -29.20 1.73
CA LYS A 97 -33.86 -27.86 1.51
C LYS A 97 -32.88 -27.01 0.70
N ILE A 98 -33.35 -25.94 0.14
CA ILE A 98 -32.48 -24.93 -0.47
C ILE A 98 -32.05 -23.95 0.61
N ILE A 99 -30.74 -23.68 0.66
CA ILE A 99 -30.15 -22.66 1.51
C ILE A 99 -29.48 -21.59 0.65
N SER A 100 -29.74 -20.31 0.94
CA SER A 100 -28.94 -19.21 0.46
C SER A 100 -27.91 -18.82 1.53
N ILE A 101 -26.66 -18.66 1.10
CA ILE A 101 -25.54 -18.23 1.92
C ILE A 101 -25.08 -16.86 1.40
N THR A 102 -25.09 -15.86 2.27
CA THR A 102 -24.68 -14.50 1.94
C THR A 102 -23.44 -14.14 2.75
N LYS A 103 -22.37 -13.67 2.07
CA LYS A 103 -21.21 -13.09 2.73
C LYS A 103 -21.04 -11.62 2.33
N GLY A 104 -20.40 -10.83 3.17
CA GLY A 104 -20.01 -9.48 2.83
C GLY A 104 -19.67 -8.57 3.99
N ALA A 105 -19.71 -7.27 3.73
CA ALA A 105 -19.39 -6.24 4.71
C ALA A 105 -20.35 -6.29 5.90
N PRO A 106 -19.87 -6.43 7.14
CA PRO A 106 -20.73 -6.62 8.30
C PRO A 106 -21.71 -5.46 8.54
N ASP A 107 -21.28 -4.23 8.27
CA ASP A 107 -22.09 -3.02 8.41
C ASP A 107 -23.35 -3.05 7.54
N ILE A 108 -23.32 -3.71 6.39
CA ILE A 108 -24.47 -3.88 5.49
C ILE A 108 -25.21 -5.16 5.80
N LEU A 109 -24.51 -6.27 5.98
CA LEU A 109 -25.11 -7.59 6.19
C LEU A 109 -25.95 -7.64 7.47
N LEU A 110 -25.46 -7.08 8.58
CA LEU A 110 -26.17 -7.08 9.86
C LEU A 110 -27.49 -6.33 9.80
N GLN A 111 -27.61 -5.26 9.02
CA GLN A 111 -28.85 -4.52 8.82
C GLN A 111 -29.93 -5.32 8.08
N ARG A 112 -29.55 -6.38 7.38
CA ARG A 112 -30.45 -7.27 6.62
C ARG A 112 -30.77 -8.57 7.35
N CYS A 113 -30.21 -8.74 8.56
CA CYS A 113 -30.46 -9.89 9.42
C CYS A 113 -31.60 -9.63 10.40
N VAL A 114 -32.27 -10.71 10.81
CA VAL A 114 -33.35 -10.70 11.81
C VAL A 114 -32.89 -11.41 13.07
N GLN A 115 -33.58 -11.11 14.20
CA GLN A 115 -33.35 -11.77 15.49
C GLN A 115 -31.91 -11.65 15.99
N ILE A 116 -31.29 -10.47 15.83
CA ILE A 116 -29.93 -10.19 16.29
C ILE A 116 -29.92 -8.99 17.25
N ASP A 117 -28.95 -8.98 18.16
CA ASP A 117 -28.57 -7.75 18.87
C ASP A 117 -27.56 -6.98 18.02
N LEU A 118 -28.07 -5.98 17.29
CA LEU A 118 -27.27 -5.20 16.36
C LEU A 118 -26.15 -4.44 17.07
N THR A 119 -26.39 -3.96 18.30
CA THR A 119 -25.44 -3.17 19.08
C THR A 119 -24.26 -4.03 19.54
N ASP A 120 -24.55 -5.23 20.06
CA ASP A 120 -23.52 -6.17 20.50
C ASP A 120 -22.64 -6.62 19.31
N LEU A 121 -23.26 -7.03 18.20
CA LEU A 121 -22.54 -7.47 17.01
C LEU A 121 -21.72 -6.36 16.37
N GLN A 122 -22.22 -5.13 16.33
CA GLN A 122 -21.45 -3.98 15.85
C GLN A 122 -20.25 -3.68 16.75
N GLY A 123 -20.44 -3.82 18.08
CA GLY A 123 -19.35 -3.73 19.05
C GLY A 123 -18.26 -4.77 18.78
N ARG A 124 -18.66 -6.00 18.48
CA ARG A 124 -17.74 -7.10 18.15
C ARG A 124 -16.99 -6.85 16.83
N VAL A 125 -17.68 -6.37 15.81
CA VAL A 125 -17.05 -5.98 14.52
C VAL A 125 -16.00 -4.89 14.77
N ASN A 126 -16.30 -3.88 15.59
CA ASN A 126 -15.37 -2.81 15.91
C ASN A 126 -14.17 -3.32 16.72
N GLU A 127 -14.36 -4.24 17.65
CA GLU A 127 -13.28 -4.90 18.41
C GLU A 127 -12.33 -5.62 17.45
N LEU A 128 -12.84 -6.48 16.57
CA LEU A 128 -12.03 -7.21 15.58
C LEU A 128 -11.31 -6.26 14.63
N ALA A 129 -12.00 -5.23 14.14
CA ALA A 129 -11.40 -4.22 13.27
C ALA A 129 -10.30 -3.41 14.00
N SER A 130 -10.45 -3.16 15.31
CA SER A 130 -9.42 -2.45 16.11
C SER A 130 -8.13 -3.27 16.27
N LYS A 131 -8.22 -4.61 16.19
CA LYS A 131 -7.06 -5.52 16.11
C LYS A 131 -6.39 -5.53 14.73
N GLY A 132 -6.89 -4.75 13.77
CA GLY A 132 -6.37 -4.69 12.40
C GLY A 132 -6.92 -5.74 11.47
N TYR A 133 -7.96 -6.47 11.87
CA TYR A 133 -8.57 -7.51 11.04
C TYR A 133 -9.52 -6.92 9.99
N ARG A 134 -9.49 -7.50 8.80
CA ARG A 134 -10.59 -7.39 7.84
C ARG A 134 -11.68 -8.35 8.27
N VAL A 135 -12.88 -7.83 8.55
CA VAL A 135 -14.00 -8.63 9.02
C VAL A 135 -15.01 -8.84 7.90
N LEU A 136 -15.41 -10.10 7.69
CA LEU A 136 -16.54 -10.46 6.82
C LEU A 136 -17.64 -11.10 7.66
N GLY A 137 -18.88 -10.71 7.38
CA GLY A 137 -20.08 -11.33 7.95
C GLY A 137 -20.61 -12.43 7.06
N PHE A 138 -21.23 -13.44 7.68
CA PHE A 138 -21.95 -14.51 7.02
C PHE A 138 -23.38 -14.60 7.55
N ALA A 139 -24.33 -14.79 6.65
CA ALA A 139 -25.73 -15.01 6.96
C ALA A 139 -26.33 -16.08 6.03
N TYR A 140 -27.45 -16.67 6.43
CA TYR A 140 -28.15 -17.66 5.64
C TYR A 140 -29.67 -17.49 5.71
N LYS A 141 -30.37 -18.12 4.75
CA LYS A 141 -31.82 -18.22 4.75
C LYS A 141 -32.25 -19.52 4.05
N TYR A 142 -33.28 -20.20 4.58
CA TYR A 142 -33.82 -21.39 3.97
C TYR A 142 -34.98 -21.04 3.03
N TRP A 143 -35.10 -21.84 1.96
CA TRP A 143 -36.13 -21.72 0.93
C TRP A 143 -36.74 -23.10 0.65
N ASP A 144 -38.03 -23.12 0.37
CA ASP A 144 -38.71 -24.37 0.01
C ASP A 144 -38.43 -24.81 -1.44
N THR A 145 -38.15 -23.85 -2.31
CA THR A 145 -37.80 -24.08 -3.74
C THR A 145 -36.66 -23.16 -4.16
N LEU A 146 -35.89 -23.58 -5.17
CA LEU A 146 -34.87 -22.74 -5.78
C LEU A 146 -35.55 -21.57 -6.52
N PRO A 147 -35.15 -20.32 -6.28
CA PRO A 147 -35.63 -19.16 -7.02
C PRO A 147 -35.22 -19.20 -8.49
N ASP A 148 -36.14 -19.01 -9.42
CA ASP A 148 -35.85 -18.98 -10.86
C ASP A 148 -34.93 -17.80 -11.24
N HIS A 149 -35.15 -16.63 -10.62
CA HIS A 149 -34.37 -15.41 -10.81
C HIS A 149 -34.09 -14.76 -9.45
N PRO A 150 -32.97 -15.08 -8.77
CA PRO A 150 -32.64 -14.48 -7.49
C PRO A 150 -32.39 -12.96 -7.62
N THR A 151 -33.04 -12.16 -6.75
CA THR A 151 -32.89 -10.71 -6.68
C THR A 151 -32.44 -10.28 -5.29
N THR A 152 -31.75 -9.15 -5.20
CA THR A 152 -31.20 -8.62 -3.94
C THR A 152 -32.31 -8.21 -2.98
N GLU A 153 -33.39 -7.64 -3.48
CA GLU A 153 -34.51 -7.09 -2.70
C GLU A 153 -35.26 -8.15 -1.92
N ILE A 154 -35.30 -9.38 -2.44
CA ILE A 154 -36.05 -10.49 -1.84
C ILE A 154 -35.11 -11.45 -1.09
N HIS A 155 -33.98 -11.80 -1.69
CA HIS A 155 -33.15 -12.91 -1.23
C HIS A 155 -32.08 -12.50 -0.24
N GLU A 156 -31.68 -11.23 -0.21
CA GLU A 156 -30.75 -10.69 0.75
C GLU A 156 -31.43 -9.88 1.87
N GLN A 157 -32.64 -10.26 2.25
CA GLN A 157 -33.41 -9.66 3.33
C GLN A 157 -33.93 -10.73 4.29
N ASN A 158 -34.09 -10.31 5.57
CA ASN A 158 -34.57 -11.18 6.64
C ASN A 158 -33.76 -12.48 6.76
N MET A 159 -32.42 -12.32 6.70
CA MET A 159 -31.46 -13.42 6.83
C MET A 159 -31.19 -13.74 8.31
N HIS A 160 -30.74 -14.96 8.59
CA HIS A 160 -30.23 -15.33 9.90
C HIS A 160 -28.73 -15.16 9.95
N PHE A 161 -28.26 -14.40 10.93
CA PHE A 161 -26.84 -14.22 11.14
C PHE A 161 -26.16 -15.53 11.52
N MET A 162 -25.01 -15.82 10.92
CA MET A 162 -24.25 -17.05 11.12
C MET A 162 -22.97 -16.83 11.91
N GLY A 163 -22.19 -15.82 11.54
CA GLY A 163 -20.91 -15.53 12.17
C GLY A 163 -20.09 -14.47 11.44
N LEU A 164 -18.92 -14.20 12.00
CA LEU A 164 -17.92 -13.30 11.44
C LEU A 164 -16.61 -14.07 11.22
N ALA A 165 -15.92 -13.80 10.12
CA ALA A 165 -14.55 -14.20 9.88
C ALA A 165 -13.65 -12.98 9.97
N ALA A 166 -12.65 -13.03 10.82
CA ALA A 166 -11.64 -11.98 10.99
C ALA A 166 -10.34 -12.44 10.34
N MET A 167 -9.90 -11.70 9.32
CA MET A 167 -8.76 -12.03 8.48
C MET A 167 -7.69 -10.97 8.60
N ILE A 168 -6.44 -11.37 8.43
CA ILE A 168 -5.30 -10.46 8.41
C ILE A 168 -4.41 -10.75 7.21
N ASP A 169 -3.94 -9.68 6.59
CA ASP A 169 -2.78 -9.67 5.72
C ASP A 169 -1.66 -8.93 6.47
N PRO A 170 -0.74 -9.65 7.14
CA PRO A 170 0.28 -9.01 7.94
C PRO A 170 1.19 -8.16 7.04
N PRO A 171 1.56 -6.94 7.47
CA PRO A 171 2.55 -6.17 6.74
C PRO A 171 3.85 -6.98 6.65
N ARG A 172 4.57 -6.82 5.53
CA ARG A 172 5.89 -7.45 5.35
C ARG A 172 6.83 -6.96 6.44
N GLU A 173 7.66 -7.85 7.00
CA GLU A 173 8.57 -7.53 8.11
C GLU A 173 9.52 -6.37 7.78
N GLU A 174 10.03 -6.34 6.54
CA GLU A 174 10.96 -5.33 6.07
C GLU A 174 10.36 -3.91 5.94
N VAL A 175 9.01 -3.78 5.93
CA VAL A 175 8.35 -2.47 5.79
C VAL A 175 8.58 -1.59 7.00
N THR A 176 8.59 -2.16 8.21
CA THR A 176 8.85 -1.40 9.45
C THR A 176 10.23 -0.75 9.44
N GLU A 177 11.26 -1.50 9.03
CA GLU A 177 12.61 -0.95 8.88
C GLU A 177 12.67 0.10 7.77
N ALA A 178 12.00 -0.15 6.63
CA ALA A 178 11.96 0.78 5.52
C ALA A 178 11.30 2.12 5.90
N VAL A 179 10.19 2.09 6.67
CA VAL A 179 9.52 3.28 7.21
C VAL A 179 10.46 4.04 8.15
N ALA A 180 11.13 3.34 9.08
CA ALA A 180 12.09 3.97 9.99
C ALA A 180 13.23 4.66 9.23
N ARG A 181 13.77 4.05 8.16
CA ARG A 181 14.78 4.63 7.27
C ARG A 181 14.26 5.83 6.49
N CYS A 182 13.00 5.84 6.04
CA CYS A 182 12.37 7.03 5.46
C CYS A 182 12.38 8.19 6.45
N LEU A 183 11.91 7.96 7.66
CA LEU A 183 11.81 8.99 8.70
C LEU A 183 13.19 9.54 9.09
N SER A 184 14.21 8.69 9.25
CA SER A 184 15.59 9.12 9.51
C SER A 184 16.17 9.96 8.36
N ALA A 185 15.73 9.69 7.12
CA ALA A 185 16.11 10.44 5.93
C ALA A 185 15.29 11.74 5.73
N GLY A 186 14.39 12.08 6.66
CA GLY A 186 13.49 13.24 6.58
C GLY A 186 12.38 13.08 5.54
N ILE A 187 12.06 11.84 5.16
CA ILE A 187 10.96 11.51 4.25
C ILE A 187 9.78 11.05 5.11
N VAL A 188 8.63 11.68 4.94
CA VAL A 188 7.42 11.37 5.70
C VAL A 188 6.54 10.41 4.91
N PRO A 189 6.43 9.13 5.31
CA PRO A 189 5.48 8.21 4.70
C PRO A 189 4.07 8.54 5.14
N VAL A 190 3.13 8.48 4.20
CA VAL A 190 1.68 8.69 4.41
C VAL A 190 0.95 7.50 3.84
N MET A 191 0.07 6.89 4.65
CA MET A 191 -0.77 5.78 4.21
C MET A 191 -2.08 6.29 3.62
N ILE A 192 -2.41 5.84 2.41
CA ILE A 192 -3.69 6.11 1.75
C ILE A 192 -4.32 4.76 1.37
N THR A 193 -5.47 4.44 1.96
CA THR A 193 -6.11 3.12 1.79
C THR A 193 -7.62 3.21 1.62
N GLY A 194 -8.21 2.21 0.98
CA GLY A 194 -9.65 1.95 0.96
C GLY A 194 -10.19 1.25 2.21
N ASP A 195 -9.31 0.78 3.10
CA ASP A 195 -9.67 0.03 4.30
C ASP A 195 -10.40 0.85 5.36
N HIS A 196 -10.96 0.12 6.33
CA HIS A 196 -11.63 0.72 7.48
C HIS A 196 -10.64 1.55 8.33
N PRO A 197 -11.04 2.71 8.88
CA PRO A 197 -10.16 3.60 9.64
C PRO A 197 -9.42 2.94 10.80
N LEU A 198 -10.08 2.05 11.55
CA LEU A 198 -9.46 1.33 12.67
C LEU A 198 -8.37 0.36 12.19
N THR A 199 -8.62 -0.38 11.12
CA THR A 199 -7.64 -1.27 10.48
C THR A 199 -6.45 -0.48 9.96
N ALA A 200 -6.70 0.62 9.25
CA ALA A 200 -5.65 1.49 8.73
C ALA A 200 -4.79 2.10 9.86
N ARG A 201 -5.42 2.54 10.96
CA ARG A 201 -4.70 3.05 12.14
C ARG A 201 -3.82 1.97 12.75
N HIS A 202 -4.36 0.77 12.95
CA HIS A 202 -3.60 -0.36 13.53
C HIS A 202 -2.37 -0.71 12.70
N ILE A 203 -2.54 -0.88 11.38
CA ILE A 203 -1.44 -1.19 10.46
C ILE A 203 -0.40 -0.06 10.48
N ALA A 204 -0.84 1.21 10.36
CA ALA A 204 0.05 2.37 10.33
C ALA A 204 0.86 2.52 11.64
N THR A 205 0.25 2.21 12.79
CA THR A 205 0.94 2.17 14.09
C THR A 205 1.97 1.04 14.13
N ARG A 206 1.60 -0.15 13.69
CA ARG A 206 2.46 -1.33 13.69
C ARG A 206 3.71 -1.15 12.82
N ILE A 207 3.58 -0.51 11.66
CA ILE A 207 4.72 -0.24 10.75
C ILE A 207 5.43 1.09 11.04
N GLY A 208 5.00 1.86 12.06
CA GLY A 208 5.67 3.06 12.52
C GLY A 208 5.37 4.34 11.75
N ILE A 209 4.32 4.39 10.92
CA ILE A 209 3.83 5.61 10.26
C ILE A 209 3.17 6.55 11.29
N ILE A 210 2.32 5.99 12.18
CA ILE A 210 1.79 6.69 13.34
C ILE A 210 2.75 6.47 14.50
N GLN A 211 3.33 7.56 15.03
CA GLN A 211 4.28 7.53 16.13
C GLN A 211 3.78 8.26 17.37
N LYS A 212 2.85 9.19 17.21
CA LYS A 212 2.33 10.06 18.28
C LYS A 212 0.81 10.03 18.29
N GLU A 213 0.21 10.27 19.44
CA GLU A 213 -1.25 10.44 19.55
C GLU A 213 -1.76 11.64 18.74
N SER A 214 -0.91 12.65 18.52
CA SER A 214 -1.21 13.82 17.70
C SER A 214 -1.23 13.55 16.20
N ASP A 215 -0.76 12.39 15.75
CA ASP A 215 -0.79 12.02 14.33
C ASP A 215 -2.22 11.76 13.90
N LEU A 216 -2.70 12.56 12.93
CA LEU A 216 -4.09 12.53 12.50
C LEU A 216 -4.35 11.40 11.50
N LEU A 217 -5.55 10.82 11.64
CA LEU A 217 -6.18 10.00 10.63
C LEU A 217 -7.39 10.76 10.09
N MET A 218 -7.59 10.78 8.79
CA MET A 218 -8.72 11.40 8.10
C MET A 218 -9.43 10.38 7.22
N THR A 219 -10.74 10.36 7.27
CA THR A 219 -11.58 9.51 6.40
C THR A 219 -11.92 10.22 5.09
N GLY A 220 -12.29 9.44 4.06
CA GLY A 220 -12.76 10.00 2.79
C GLY A 220 -13.99 10.91 2.97
N ALA A 221 -14.89 10.59 3.90
CA ALA A 221 -16.06 11.43 4.22
C ALA A 221 -15.65 12.78 4.83
N GLU A 222 -14.70 12.78 5.77
CA GLU A 222 -14.14 14.01 6.35
C GLU A 222 -13.40 14.83 5.30
N LEU A 223 -12.64 14.17 4.41
CA LEU A 223 -11.92 14.82 3.33
C LEU A 223 -12.87 15.48 2.33
N GLN A 224 -14.00 14.84 2.01
CA GLN A 224 -15.03 15.38 1.12
C GLN A 224 -15.70 16.64 1.68
N SER A 225 -15.86 16.72 3.00
CA SER A 225 -16.43 17.87 3.70
C SER A 225 -15.41 18.96 4.02
N THR A 226 -14.13 18.76 3.72
CA THR A 226 -13.04 19.68 4.03
C THR A 226 -12.77 20.59 2.82
N GLU A 227 -12.85 21.90 3.02
CA GLU A 227 -12.50 22.87 1.98
C GLU A 227 -11.02 22.74 1.58
N PRO A 228 -10.65 23.00 0.28
CA PRO A 228 -9.29 22.82 -0.22
C PRO A 228 -8.22 23.58 0.58
N GLU A 229 -8.52 24.80 1.01
CA GLU A 229 -7.61 25.63 1.82
C GLU A 229 -7.38 25.03 3.20
N ALA A 230 -8.44 24.49 3.83
CA ALA A 230 -8.35 23.82 5.13
C ALA A 230 -7.57 22.50 5.03
N LEU A 231 -7.71 21.77 3.92
CA LEU A 231 -6.90 20.58 3.65
C LEU A 231 -5.41 20.94 3.56
N ILE A 232 -5.06 21.97 2.80
CA ILE A 232 -3.67 22.43 2.67
C ILE A 232 -3.06 22.74 4.04
N GLN A 233 -3.82 23.30 4.98
CA GLN A 233 -3.30 23.60 6.32
C GLN A 233 -3.05 22.35 7.17
N LYS A 234 -3.85 21.29 7.01
CA LYS A 234 -3.82 20.07 7.83
C LYS A 234 -3.02 18.92 7.22
N VAL A 235 -2.74 18.94 5.91
CA VAL A 235 -2.21 17.80 5.15
C VAL A 235 -0.89 17.24 5.72
N GLU A 236 -0.05 18.05 6.33
CA GLU A 236 1.22 17.63 6.93
C GLU A 236 1.04 16.86 8.26
N GLN A 237 -0.10 17.11 8.95
CA GLN A 237 -0.42 16.47 10.24
C GLN A 237 -1.10 15.12 10.04
N VAL A 238 -1.76 14.92 8.88
CA VAL A 238 -2.46 13.67 8.57
C VAL A 238 -1.46 12.65 8.06
N LYS A 239 -1.36 11.51 8.77
CA LYS A 239 -0.47 10.40 8.43
C LYS A 239 -1.20 9.24 7.77
N VAL A 240 -2.52 9.16 7.95
CA VAL A 240 -3.34 8.09 7.40
C VAL A 240 -4.63 8.66 6.81
N TYR A 241 -4.91 8.27 5.57
CA TYR A 241 -6.18 8.53 4.90
C TYR A 241 -6.88 7.20 4.64
N ALA A 242 -8.09 7.02 5.20
CA ALA A 242 -8.85 5.78 5.14
C ALA A 242 -10.16 5.95 4.34
N ARG A 243 -10.60 4.90 3.63
CA ARG A 243 -11.79 4.90 2.76
C ARG A 243 -11.80 6.05 1.73
N VAL A 244 -10.68 6.26 1.08
CA VAL A 244 -10.47 7.37 0.12
C VAL A 244 -10.81 6.95 -1.30
N SER A 245 -11.47 7.84 -2.04
CA SER A 245 -11.70 7.67 -3.49
C SER A 245 -10.46 8.03 -4.33
N PRO A 246 -10.40 7.61 -5.61
CA PRO A 246 -9.31 7.99 -6.51
C PRO A 246 -9.11 9.50 -6.66
N GLU A 247 -10.21 10.26 -6.75
CA GLU A 247 -10.19 11.72 -6.85
C GLU A 247 -9.58 12.36 -5.60
N GLN A 248 -9.89 11.79 -4.43
CA GLN A 248 -9.37 12.26 -3.15
C GLN A 248 -7.87 12.00 -3.01
N LYS A 249 -7.34 10.87 -3.55
CA LYS A 249 -5.90 10.62 -3.63
C LYS A 249 -5.19 11.74 -4.40
N LEU A 250 -5.77 12.16 -5.53
CA LEU A 250 -5.25 13.27 -6.33
C LEU A 250 -5.28 14.60 -5.56
N GLN A 251 -6.33 14.87 -4.78
CA GLN A 251 -6.44 16.07 -3.94
C GLN A 251 -5.34 16.13 -2.88
N ILE A 252 -5.04 15.00 -2.21
CA ILE A 252 -3.97 14.90 -1.22
C ILE A 252 -2.61 15.21 -1.85
N VAL A 253 -2.30 14.63 -3.01
CA VAL A 253 -1.05 14.90 -3.74
C VAL A 253 -0.92 16.38 -4.07
N LYS A 254 -1.99 17.01 -4.60
CA LYS A 254 -2.00 18.46 -4.91
C LYS A 254 -1.80 19.33 -3.67
N ALA A 255 -2.44 19.00 -2.55
CA ALA A 255 -2.32 19.74 -1.30
C ALA A 255 -0.87 19.69 -0.75
N LEU A 256 -0.21 18.52 -0.77
CA LEU A 256 1.18 18.38 -0.40
C LEU A 256 2.13 19.16 -1.32
N GLN A 257 1.89 19.11 -2.64
CA GLN A 257 2.66 19.89 -3.61
C GLN A 257 2.49 21.40 -3.42
N HIS A 258 1.29 21.84 -3.07
CA HIS A 258 1.02 23.25 -2.78
C HIS A 258 1.80 23.75 -1.55
N LYS A 259 2.04 22.90 -0.58
CA LYS A 259 2.92 23.17 0.58
C LYS A 259 4.42 23.17 0.22
N GLY A 260 4.78 22.85 -1.03
CA GLY A 260 6.16 22.82 -1.50
C GLY A 260 6.86 21.49 -1.32
N HIS A 261 6.12 20.42 -0.94
CA HIS A 261 6.70 19.09 -0.81
C HIS A 261 6.91 18.42 -2.17
N TYR A 262 7.98 17.64 -2.27
CA TYR A 262 8.21 16.70 -3.36
C TYR A 262 7.54 15.40 -3.02
N VAL A 263 6.53 15.01 -3.80
CA VAL A 263 5.65 13.89 -3.50
C VAL A 263 5.98 12.70 -4.39
N ALA A 264 6.33 11.57 -3.77
CA ALA A 264 6.30 10.25 -4.41
C ALA A 264 4.95 9.60 -4.10
N MET A 265 4.31 9.03 -5.12
CA MET A 265 3.02 8.32 -4.99
C MET A 265 3.19 6.89 -5.48
N THR A 266 2.78 5.92 -4.67
CA THR A 266 2.74 4.50 -5.07
C THR A 266 1.32 4.07 -5.39
N GLY A 267 1.15 3.17 -6.36
CA GLY A 267 -0.15 2.62 -6.71
C GLY A 267 -0.03 1.42 -7.65
N ASP A 268 -1.07 0.59 -7.67
CA ASP A 268 -1.13 -0.63 -8.47
C ASP A 268 -2.35 -0.66 -9.41
N GLY A 269 -3.40 0.10 -9.09
CA GLY A 269 -4.66 0.09 -9.81
C GLY A 269 -4.80 1.14 -10.92
N VAL A 270 -5.75 0.91 -11.82
CA VAL A 270 -6.17 1.91 -12.83
C VAL A 270 -6.60 3.21 -12.16
N ASN A 271 -7.23 3.10 -11.00
CA ASN A 271 -7.71 4.23 -10.20
C ASN A 271 -6.60 5.12 -9.63
N ASP A 272 -5.36 4.62 -9.57
CA ASP A 272 -4.21 5.36 -9.07
C ASP A 272 -3.49 6.18 -10.16
N ALA A 273 -3.72 5.85 -11.42
CA ALA A 273 -3.03 6.46 -12.56
C ALA A 273 -3.05 8.01 -12.56
N PRO A 274 -4.17 8.72 -12.29
CA PRO A 274 -4.17 10.18 -12.22
C PRO A 274 -3.26 10.71 -11.12
N SER A 275 -3.20 10.05 -9.96
CA SER A 275 -2.36 10.43 -8.82
C SER A 275 -0.89 10.13 -9.07
N LEU A 276 -0.59 8.98 -9.69
CA LEU A 276 0.76 8.59 -10.12
C LEU A 276 1.34 9.59 -11.11
N LYS A 277 0.58 9.95 -12.13
CA LYS A 277 0.97 10.93 -13.15
C LYS A 277 1.14 12.35 -12.57
N ARG A 278 0.34 12.71 -11.58
CA ARG A 278 0.41 14.04 -10.95
C ARG A 278 1.55 14.17 -9.97
N ALA A 279 1.93 13.11 -9.28
CA ALA A 279 3.04 13.13 -8.32
C ALA A 279 4.35 13.55 -9.00
N ASN A 280 5.31 14.06 -8.21
CA ASN A 280 6.65 14.35 -8.73
C ASN A 280 7.37 13.06 -9.15
N ILE A 281 7.10 11.97 -8.43
CA ILE A 281 7.54 10.62 -8.78
C ILE A 281 6.37 9.67 -8.59
N GLY A 282 5.78 9.17 -9.67
CA GLY A 282 4.83 8.05 -9.65
C GLY A 282 5.59 6.73 -9.64
N VAL A 283 5.19 5.81 -8.79
CA VAL A 283 5.80 4.48 -8.63
C VAL A 283 4.71 3.43 -8.77
N ALA A 284 4.80 2.61 -9.80
CA ALA A 284 3.86 1.50 -10.02
C ALA A 284 4.43 0.17 -9.56
N MET A 285 3.55 -0.73 -9.14
CA MET A 285 3.88 -2.12 -8.86
C MET A 285 4.10 -2.89 -10.18
N GLY A 286 5.13 -3.72 -10.25
CA GLY A 286 5.51 -4.44 -11.46
C GLY A 286 4.78 -5.77 -11.63
N ILE A 287 4.52 -6.47 -10.50
CA ILE A 287 3.84 -7.77 -10.49
C ILE A 287 2.33 -7.57 -10.46
N THR A 288 1.82 -6.86 -9.44
CA THR A 288 0.38 -6.65 -9.21
C THR A 288 -0.18 -5.43 -9.96
N GLY A 289 0.69 -4.52 -10.42
CA GLY A 289 0.27 -3.30 -11.09
C GLY A 289 -0.34 -3.52 -12.46
N THR A 290 -1.41 -2.79 -12.75
CA THR A 290 -2.06 -2.76 -14.08
C THR A 290 -1.18 -2.04 -15.11
N ASP A 291 -1.35 -2.34 -16.40
CA ASP A 291 -0.61 -1.67 -17.47
C ASP A 291 -0.84 -0.15 -17.44
N VAL A 292 -2.06 0.28 -17.12
CA VAL A 292 -2.41 1.71 -16.99
C VAL A 292 -1.63 2.40 -15.87
N SER A 293 -1.46 1.73 -14.70
CA SER A 293 -0.65 2.27 -13.61
C SER A 293 0.84 2.34 -13.97
N LYS A 294 1.35 1.33 -14.69
CA LYS A 294 2.74 1.27 -15.17
C LYS A 294 3.04 2.37 -16.18
N GLU A 295 2.13 2.62 -17.13
CA GLU A 295 2.26 3.70 -18.11
C GLU A 295 2.19 5.10 -17.48
N ALA A 296 1.43 5.27 -16.40
CA ALA A 296 1.31 6.53 -15.68
C ALA A 296 2.50 6.83 -14.75
N ALA A 297 3.32 5.82 -14.43
CA ALA A 297 4.38 5.93 -13.43
C ALA A 297 5.72 6.36 -14.06
N HIS A 298 6.60 6.93 -13.21
CA HIS A 298 7.99 7.28 -13.55
C HIS A 298 8.96 6.14 -13.22
N MET A 299 8.55 5.24 -12.32
CA MET A 299 9.34 4.09 -11.86
C MET A 299 8.41 2.88 -11.68
N ILE A 300 8.91 1.69 -12.01
CA ILE A 300 8.21 0.42 -11.82
C ILE A 300 9.03 -0.45 -10.85
N LEU A 301 8.39 -0.95 -9.79
CA LEU A 301 8.99 -1.86 -8.83
C LEU A 301 8.80 -3.31 -9.30
N LEU A 302 9.86 -3.96 -9.72
CA LEU A 302 9.80 -5.33 -10.24
C LEU A 302 9.50 -6.38 -9.15
N ASP A 303 9.67 -6.04 -7.88
CA ASP A 303 9.49 -6.91 -6.71
C ASP A 303 8.29 -6.52 -5.83
N ASP A 304 7.53 -5.50 -6.22
CA ASP A 304 6.41 -4.93 -5.47
C ASP A 304 6.74 -4.65 -3.99
N ASN A 305 7.99 -4.23 -3.72
CA ASN A 305 8.49 -4.07 -2.38
C ASN A 305 8.78 -2.61 -2.04
N PHE A 306 8.12 -2.09 -1.00
CA PHE A 306 8.32 -0.72 -0.52
C PHE A 306 9.79 -0.44 -0.11
N SER A 307 10.51 -1.44 0.42
CA SER A 307 11.91 -1.28 0.81
C SER A 307 12.82 -0.95 -0.39
N THR A 308 12.44 -1.35 -1.60
CA THR A 308 13.16 -1.03 -2.84
C THR A 308 13.05 0.46 -3.19
N ILE A 309 11.94 1.12 -2.85
CA ILE A 309 11.83 2.58 -2.98
C ILE A 309 12.87 3.28 -2.09
N VAL A 310 13.03 2.81 -0.86
CA VAL A 310 14.01 3.37 0.09
C VAL A 310 15.43 3.20 -0.42
N ARG A 311 15.74 2.03 -1.02
CA ARG A 311 17.03 1.78 -1.67
C ARG A 311 17.24 2.70 -2.88
N ALA A 312 16.19 2.90 -3.70
CA ALA A 312 16.26 3.82 -4.84
C ALA A 312 16.54 5.26 -4.40
N VAL A 313 15.94 5.72 -3.29
CA VAL A 313 16.26 7.04 -2.70
C VAL A 313 17.70 7.10 -2.25
N GLN A 314 18.22 6.06 -1.58
CA GLN A 314 19.61 5.99 -1.15
C GLN A 314 20.57 6.07 -2.35
N GLU A 315 20.32 5.31 -3.39
CA GLU A 315 21.13 5.33 -4.62
C GLU A 315 21.04 6.68 -5.34
N GLY A 316 19.85 7.26 -5.43
CA GLY A 316 19.68 8.59 -6.00
C GLY A 316 20.48 9.67 -5.25
N ARG A 317 20.51 9.61 -3.92
CA ARG A 317 21.35 10.51 -3.10
C ARG A 317 22.83 10.26 -3.34
N ARG A 318 23.27 9.01 -3.46
CA ARG A 318 24.66 8.66 -3.77
C ARG A 318 25.07 9.22 -5.13
N ILE A 319 24.28 8.98 -6.15
CA ILE A 319 24.54 9.47 -7.50
C ILE A 319 24.64 11.00 -7.50
N TYR A 320 23.72 11.68 -6.84
CA TYR A 320 23.75 13.15 -6.76
C TYR A 320 24.98 13.67 -6.02
N ASP A 321 25.37 13.05 -4.90
CA ASP A 321 26.58 13.42 -4.17
C ASP A 321 27.84 13.24 -5.03
N ASN A 322 27.91 12.14 -5.79
CA ASN A 322 29.02 11.87 -6.69
C ASN A 322 29.07 12.87 -7.86
N ILE A 323 27.91 13.24 -8.41
CA ILE A 323 27.81 14.31 -9.42
C ILE A 323 28.36 15.64 -8.86
N LEU A 324 28.03 15.98 -7.62
CA LEU A 324 28.56 17.20 -6.99
C LEU A 324 30.08 17.13 -6.78
N LYS A 325 30.63 15.98 -6.37
CA LYS A 325 32.07 15.76 -6.25
C LYS A 325 32.76 15.90 -7.60
N PHE A 326 32.18 15.27 -8.63
CA PHE A 326 32.65 15.37 -10.02
C PHE A 326 32.69 16.83 -10.50
N ILE A 327 31.58 17.57 -10.35
CA ILE A 327 31.51 18.99 -10.76
C ILE A 327 32.52 19.82 -9.98
N LYS A 328 32.62 19.62 -8.65
CA LYS A 328 33.57 20.34 -7.83
C LYS A 328 35.00 20.10 -8.31
N TYR A 329 35.38 18.86 -8.58
CA TYR A 329 36.70 18.48 -9.06
C TYR A 329 37.03 19.19 -10.38
N LEU A 330 36.17 19.03 -11.40
CA LEU A 330 36.39 19.64 -12.72
C LEU A 330 36.46 21.17 -12.67
N MET A 331 35.57 21.79 -11.89
CA MET A 331 35.57 23.26 -11.78
C MET A 331 36.85 23.78 -11.07
N THR A 332 37.37 23.04 -10.09
CA THR A 332 38.57 23.43 -9.37
C THR A 332 39.83 23.27 -10.28
N THR A 333 39.94 22.18 -11.02
CA THR A 333 41.09 21.96 -11.94
C THR A 333 41.08 22.97 -13.08
N ASN A 334 39.94 23.18 -13.74
CA ASN A 334 39.83 24.18 -14.79
C ASN A 334 40.07 25.62 -14.30
N SER A 335 39.64 25.93 -13.06
CA SER A 335 39.95 27.23 -12.44
C SER A 335 41.44 27.40 -12.21
N GLY A 336 42.14 26.35 -11.74
CA GLY A 336 43.60 26.35 -11.60
C GLY A 336 44.34 26.57 -12.91
N GLU A 337 43.89 25.93 -14.01
CA GLU A 337 44.48 26.19 -15.34
C GLU A 337 44.26 27.63 -15.79
N LEU A 338 43.04 28.16 -15.60
CA LEU A 338 42.71 29.55 -15.95
C LEU A 338 43.58 30.54 -15.17
N TRP A 339 43.74 30.36 -13.87
CA TRP A 339 44.60 31.20 -13.04
C TRP A 339 46.07 31.11 -13.44
N THR A 340 46.55 29.91 -13.81
CA THR A 340 47.91 29.70 -14.32
C THR A 340 48.18 30.48 -15.60
N LEU A 341 47.24 30.46 -16.53
CA LEU A 341 47.32 31.19 -17.80
C LEU A 341 47.22 32.73 -17.61
N LEU A 342 46.42 33.17 -16.64
CA LEU A 342 46.21 34.58 -16.35
C LEU A 342 47.38 35.20 -15.57
N LEU A 343 47.80 34.55 -14.49
CA LEU A 343 48.78 35.09 -13.58
C LEU A 343 50.23 34.93 -14.08
N GLY A 344 50.55 33.86 -14.82
CA GLY A 344 51.89 33.62 -15.35
C GLY A 344 52.44 34.82 -16.13
N PRO A 345 51.79 35.29 -17.19
CA PRO A 345 52.21 36.47 -17.94
C PRO A 345 52.26 37.76 -17.11
N LEU A 346 51.30 37.95 -16.16
CA LEU A 346 51.28 39.11 -15.27
C LEU A 346 52.51 39.17 -14.34
N LEU A 347 53.07 38.01 -13.98
CA LEU A 347 54.28 37.86 -13.16
C LEU A 347 55.55 37.84 -14.00
N GLY A 348 55.50 38.05 -15.32
CA GLY A 348 56.62 38.01 -16.23
C GLY A 348 57.16 36.62 -16.53
N LEU A 349 56.36 35.58 -16.24
CA LEU A 349 56.72 34.20 -16.54
C LEU A 349 56.34 33.82 -17.99
N PRO A 350 57.06 32.90 -18.63
CA PRO A 350 56.66 32.40 -19.95
C PRO A 350 55.29 31.69 -19.89
N VAL A 351 54.60 31.57 -21.03
CA VAL A 351 53.35 30.86 -21.13
C VAL A 351 53.54 29.40 -20.70
N ALA A 352 52.93 29.02 -19.56
CA ALA A 352 53.15 27.74 -18.92
C ALA A 352 52.42 26.57 -19.65
N LEU A 353 51.23 26.88 -20.21
CA LEU A 353 50.38 25.87 -20.83
C LEU A 353 50.05 26.27 -22.28
N LEU A 354 50.34 25.38 -23.24
CA LEU A 354 49.87 25.51 -24.62
C LEU A 354 48.48 24.85 -24.75
N PRO A 355 47.68 25.21 -25.77
CA PRO A 355 46.34 24.60 -25.99
C PRO A 355 46.36 23.07 -25.99
N ILE A 356 47.38 22.46 -26.54
CA ILE A 356 47.53 21.00 -26.58
C ILE A 356 47.78 20.41 -25.18
N HIS A 357 48.46 21.12 -24.29
CA HIS A 357 48.64 20.68 -22.91
C HIS A 357 47.34 20.73 -22.14
N ILE A 358 46.51 21.78 -22.29
CA ILE A 358 45.19 21.90 -21.68
C ILE A 358 44.29 20.75 -22.16
N LEU A 359 44.28 20.50 -23.47
CA LEU A 359 43.49 19.38 -24.04
C LEU A 359 43.92 18.04 -23.41
N TRP A 360 45.24 17.80 -23.29
CA TRP A 360 45.78 16.58 -22.68
C TRP A 360 45.39 16.46 -21.20
N ILE A 361 45.53 17.54 -20.40
CA ILE A 361 45.17 17.57 -19.00
C ILE A 361 43.70 17.24 -18.83
N ASN A 362 42.81 17.96 -19.50
CA ASN A 362 41.36 17.76 -19.39
C ASN A 362 40.91 16.34 -19.82
N LEU A 363 41.54 15.78 -20.87
CA LEU A 363 41.15 14.47 -21.37
C LEU A 363 41.70 13.32 -20.51
N VAL A 364 42.97 13.38 -20.14
CA VAL A 364 43.65 12.25 -19.50
C VAL A 364 43.81 12.46 -18.01
N SER A 365 44.33 13.61 -17.56
CA SER A 365 44.63 13.87 -16.13
C SER A 365 43.36 14.10 -15.33
N ASP A 366 42.37 14.81 -15.87
CA ASP A 366 41.14 15.15 -15.19
C ASP A 366 40.00 14.17 -15.48
N GLY A 367 39.94 13.65 -16.68
CA GLY A 367 38.87 12.75 -17.10
C GLY A 367 38.82 11.45 -16.29
N LEU A 368 39.97 10.78 -16.08
CA LEU A 368 40.00 9.50 -15.36
C LEU A 368 39.63 9.61 -13.87
N PRO A 369 40.18 10.55 -13.09
CA PRO A 369 39.73 10.77 -11.70
C PRO A 369 38.27 11.22 -11.61
N ALA A 370 37.81 12.08 -12.53
CA ALA A 370 36.42 12.50 -12.58
C ALA A 370 35.45 11.34 -12.77
N ILE A 371 35.75 10.40 -13.69
CA ILE A 371 34.98 9.17 -13.86
C ILE A 371 35.02 8.33 -12.59
N SER A 372 36.19 8.18 -11.94
CA SER A 372 36.32 7.40 -10.71
C SER A 372 35.44 7.94 -9.58
N LEU A 373 35.32 9.27 -9.44
CA LEU A 373 34.43 9.93 -8.46
C LEU A 373 32.94 9.56 -8.69
N SER A 374 32.55 9.28 -9.92
CA SER A 374 31.16 8.90 -10.23
C SER A 374 30.78 7.53 -9.65
N PHE A 375 31.75 6.66 -9.37
CA PHE A 375 31.56 5.31 -8.83
C PHE A 375 31.82 5.18 -7.33
N GLU A 376 32.05 6.30 -6.63
CA GLU A 376 32.26 6.25 -5.18
C GLU A 376 31.08 5.65 -4.43
N LYS A 377 31.38 4.96 -3.33
CA LYS A 377 30.38 4.41 -2.41
C LYS A 377 29.61 5.51 -1.71
N ALA A 378 28.38 5.17 -1.27
CA ALA A 378 27.56 6.07 -0.48
C ALA A 378 28.24 6.44 0.84
N GLU A 379 28.12 7.71 1.24
CA GLU A 379 28.53 8.16 2.57
C GLU A 379 27.69 7.45 3.66
N PRO A 380 28.30 7.07 4.81
CA PRO A 380 27.59 6.32 5.86
C PRO A 380 26.31 7.00 6.36
N ASN A 381 26.27 8.34 6.36
CA ASN A 381 25.15 9.15 6.88
C ASN A 381 24.13 9.56 5.80
N ILE A 382 24.16 8.97 4.60
CA ILE A 382 23.37 9.43 3.46
C ILE A 382 21.84 9.37 3.73
N MET A 383 21.41 8.42 4.55
CA MET A 383 20.01 8.25 4.95
C MET A 383 19.69 8.86 6.33
N SER A 384 20.61 9.61 6.91
CA SER A 384 20.37 10.37 8.16
C SER A 384 20.27 11.87 7.91
N ARG A 385 20.34 12.31 6.66
CA ARG A 385 20.24 13.71 6.25
C ARG A 385 18.82 14.02 5.76
N PRO A 386 18.28 15.21 6.05
CA PRO A 386 17.01 15.65 5.47
C PRO A 386 17.11 15.78 3.94
N PRO A 387 15.96 15.77 3.23
CA PRO A 387 15.93 16.05 1.80
C PRO A 387 16.53 17.43 1.48
N ARG A 388 17.20 17.52 0.35
CA ARG A 388 17.74 18.81 -0.12
C ARG A 388 16.59 19.67 -0.65
N PRO A 389 16.66 21.01 -0.47
CA PRO A 389 15.72 21.92 -1.11
C PRO A 389 15.76 21.74 -2.64
N PRO A 390 14.60 21.65 -3.33
CA PRO A 390 14.55 21.43 -4.78
C PRO A 390 15.27 22.49 -5.62
N ARG A 391 15.43 23.71 -5.06
CA ARG A 391 16.10 24.84 -5.71
C ARG A 391 17.55 25.07 -5.25
N GLU A 392 18.13 24.10 -4.55
CA GLU A 392 19.52 24.21 -4.09
C GLU A 392 20.47 24.30 -5.29
N ASN A 393 21.23 25.40 -5.38
CA ASN A 393 22.23 25.60 -6.42
C ASN A 393 23.46 24.70 -6.17
N VAL A 394 24.09 24.24 -7.25
CA VAL A 394 25.36 23.47 -7.19
C VAL A 394 26.44 24.22 -6.41
N PHE A 395 26.46 25.53 -6.45
CA PHE A 395 27.40 26.39 -5.72
C PHE A 395 27.00 26.72 -4.27
N ALA A 396 25.84 26.24 -3.80
CA ALA A 396 25.35 26.49 -2.43
C ALA A 396 26.31 25.93 -1.36
N ASN A 397 26.10 26.35 -0.11
CA ASN A 397 26.85 25.87 1.06
C ASN A 397 28.38 26.10 0.97
N GLY A 398 28.81 27.19 0.34
CA GLY A 398 30.23 27.53 0.21
C GLY A 398 30.98 26.75 -0.87
N ARG A 399 30.34 25.82 -1.57
CA ARG A 399 30.99 25.02 -2.64
C ARG A 399 31.56 25.87 -3.75
N GLY A 400 30.91 26.96 -4.14
CA GLY A 400 31.42 27.87 -5.15
C GLY A 400 32.76 28.51 -4.78
N TRP A 401 32.94 28.83 -3.51
CA TRP A 401 34.21 29.41 -3.03
C TRP A 401 35.37 28.42 -3.06
N HIS A 402 35.10 27.13 -3.00
CA HIS A 402 36.13 26.08 -3.16
C HIS A 402 36.41 25.70 -4.61
N MET A 403 35.65 26.24 -5.58
CA MET A 403 35.82 25.95 -7.01
C MET A 403 36.57 27.05 -7.76
N ILE A 404 36.77 28.19 -7.11
CA ILE A 404 37.51 29.36 -7.63
C ILE A 404 38.93 29.40 -7.04
#